data_74acedd18930d027848c0b5933e9ff15
#
_entry.id   74acedd18930d027848c0b5933e9ff15
#
_cell.length_a   1.000
_cell.length_b   1.000
_cell.length_c   1.000
_cell.angle_alpha   90.00
_cell.angle_beta   90.00
_cell.angle_gamma   90.00
#
_symmetry.space_group_name_H-M   'P 1'
#
loop_
_entity.id
_entity.type
_entity.pdbx_description
1 polymer ?
#
loop_
_entity_poly.entity_id
_entity_poly.type
_entity_poly.pdbx_seq_one_letter_code
_entity_poly.pdbx_strand_id
1 'polypeptide(L)'
;MSVPNHFRLLGRDGEARTGELTTPHGVVRTPAFMPVGTAGAMKGIHWRDIRDTGADIVLGNTYHLMLRPGAERIAALGGLQAFTTWNGPMLTDSGGFQVMSLAKIRKVTEHAVTFSSHIDGTKVELSPERAIEVQRLLGSDIAMQLDECVRLPAAHAEIERAMQLSIRWAERSKRAFETAPDRKSTRLNSSHQI
;
A
#
# COMPACT_ATOMS: atom_id res chain seq x y z
N MET A 1 10.98 7.83 -23.38
CA MET A 1 9.52 7.79 -23.50
C MET A 1 8.93 8.53 -22.30
N SER A 2 8.08 9.55 -22.52
CA SER A 2 7.43 10.26 -21.43
C SER A 2 6.51 9.31 -20.67
N VAL A 3 6.64 9.25 -19.34
CA VAL A 3 5.70 8.52 -18.47
C VAL A 3 4.31 9.12 -18.73
N PRO A 4 3.29 8.33 -19.08
CA PRO A 4 1.95 8.85 -19.25
C PRO A 4 1.53 9.60 -17.97
N ASN A 5 0.95 10.77 -18.12
CA ASN A 5 0.42 11.52 -16.98
C ASN A 5 -0.86 10.81 -16.53
N HIS A 6 -0.74 9.96 -15.50
CA HIS A 6 -1.85 9.17 -14.98
C HIS A 6 -2.91 10.02 -14.27
N PHE A 7 -2.58 11.27 -13.91
CA PHE A 7 -3.50 12.20 -13.24
C PHE A 7 -3.90 13.34 -14.18
N ARG A 8 -5.21 13.53 -14.35
CA ARG A 8 -5.80 14.63 -15.10
C ARG A 8 -6.53 15.58 -14.14
N LEU A 9 -6.07 16.80 -14.02
CA LEU A 9 -6.76 17.83 -13.26
C LEU A 9 -8.02 18.27 -14.03
N LEU A 10 -9.18 18.27 -13.36
CA LEU A 10 -10.46 18.69 -13.96
C LEU A 10 -10.90 20.08 -13.49
N GLY A 11 -10.58 20.47 -12.26
CA GLY A 11 -10.99 21.76 -11.72
C GLY A 11 -10.21 22.15 -10.47
N ARG A 12 -10.25 23.45 -10.18
CA ARG A 12 -9.68 24.07 -8.96
C ARG A 12 -10.65 25.07 -8.35
N ASP A 13 -10.58 25.16 -7.00
CA ASP A 13 -11.20 26.20 -6.22
C ASP A 13 -10.23 26.56 -5.08
N GLY A 14 -9.51 27.66 -5.23
CA GLY A 14 -8.34 27.96 -4.39
C GLY A 14 -7.31 26.83 -4.42
N GLU A 15 -6.98 26.28 -3.27
CA GLU A 15 -6.07 25.13 -3.15
C GLU A 15 -6.77 23.76 -3.35
N ALA A 16 -8.10 23.73 -3.34
CA ALA A 16 -8.85 22.51 -3.61
C ALA A 16 -8.73 22.08 -5.07
N ARG A 17 -8.65 20.77 -5.30
CA ARG A 17 -8.48 20.20 -6.65
C ARG A 17 -9.40 19.01 -6.84
N THR A 18 -10.01 18.92 -8.02
CA THR A 18 -10.69 17.71 -8.46
C THR A 18 -10.03 17.19 -9.74
N GLY A 19 -9.96 15.88 -9.87
CA GLY A 19 -9.29 15.26 -11.01
C GLY A 19 -9.61 13.79 -11.18
N GLU A 20 -8.93 13.16 -12.10
CA GLU A 20 -9.02 11.74 -12.39
C GLU A 20 -7.63 11.11 -12.40
N LEU A 21 -7.50 9.98 -11.72
CA LEU A 21 -6.32 9.12 -11.73
C LEU A 21 -6.64 7.86 -12.54
N THR A 22 -5.91 7.64 -13.62
CA THR A 22 -6.05 6.42 -14.43
C THR A 22 -5.16 5.30 -13.88
N THR A 23 -5.76 4.14 -13.63
CA THR A 23 -5.06 2.92 -13.21
C THR A 23 -5.34 1.77 -14.19
N PRO A 24 -4.61 0.65 -14.13
CA PRO A 24 -4.90 -0.53 -14.97
C PRO A 24 -6.31 -1.09 -14.79
N HIS A 25 -6.92 -0.94 -13.61
CA HIS A 25 -8.26 -1.48 -13.33
C HIS A 25 -9.37 -0.42 -13.35
N GLY A 26 -9.09 0.80 -13.78
CA GLY A 26 -10.10 1.84 -13.95
C GLY A 26 -9.65 3.23 -13.55
N VAL A 27 -10.60 4.17 -13.55
CA VAL A 27 -10.37 5.58 -13.22
C VAL A 27 -10.87 5.85 -11.81
N VAL A 28 -10.07 6.59 -11.04
CA VAL A 28 -10.41 7.07 -9.71
C VAL A 28 -10.68 8.56 -9.79
N ARG A 29 -11.89 8.99 -9.45
CA ARG A 29 -12.25 10.40 -9.30
C ARG A 29 -11.71 10.92 -7.98
N THR A 30 -11.08 12.07 -7.99
CA THR A 30 -10.49 12.68 -6.80
C THR A 30 -11.15 14.02 -6.45
N PRO A 31 -11.31 14.33 -5.15
CA PRO A 31 -10.89 13.56 -3.98
C PRO A 31 -11.66 12.24 -3.83
N ALA A 32 -11.02 11.19 -3.34
CA ALA A 32 -11.62 9.87 -3.18
C ALA A 32 -11.45 9.36 -1.75
N PHE A 33 -12.50 8.76 -1.19
CA PHE A 33 -12.40 7.94 0.01
C PHE A 33 -12.13 6.49 -0.39
N MET A 34 -11.22 5.84 0.31
CA MET A 34 -10.86 4.43 0.07
C MET A 34 -11.39 3.55 1.20
N PRO A 35 -12.53 2.85 1.01
CA PRO A 35 -12.97 1.84 1.97
C PRO A 35 -11.88 0.78 2.19
N VAL A 36 -11.74 0.31 3.44
CA VAL A 36 -10.63 -0.59 3.81
C VAL A 36 -11.10 -2.04 3.87
N GLY A 37 -10.54 -2.86 2.98
CA GLY A 37 -10.70 -4.32 2.96
C GLY A 37 -9.50 -5.03 3.56
N THR A 38 -9.34 -5.00 4.88
CA THR A 38 -8.13 -5.38 5.62
C THR A 38 -7.52 -6.72 5.18
N ALA A 39 -8.32 -7.77 5.09
CA ALA A 39 -7.89 -9.12 4.70
C ALA A 39 -8.55 -9.57 3.38
N GLY A 40 -8.75 -8.64 2.45
CA GLY A 40 -9.50 -8.90 1.22
C GLY A 40 -11.01 -8.99 1.45
N ALA A 41 -11.51 -8.45 2.58
CA ALA A 41 -12.94 -8.37 2.88
C ALA A 41 -13.25 -7.16 3.74
N MET A 42 -14.42 -6.61 3.58
CA MET A 42 -14.99 -5.58 4.45
C MET A 42 -16.00 -6.20 5.39
N LYS A 43 -15.96 -5.83 6.67
CA LYS A 43 -16.84 -6.42 7.69
C LYS A 43 -18.31 -6.05 7.42
N GLY A 44 -19.15 -7.07 7.21
CA GLY A 44 -20.58 -6.91 7.09
C GLY A 44 -21.09 -6.33 5.77
N ILE A 45 -20.22 -6.14 4.77
CA ILE A 45 -20.59 -5.57 3.47
C ILE A 45 -20.03 -6.45 2.35
N HIS A 46 -20.84 -6.78 1.35
CA HIS A 46 -20.38 -7.47 0.16
C HIS A 46 -19.64 -6.52 -0.78
N TRP A 47 -18.69 -7.03 -1.55
CA TRP A 47 -17.94 -6.25 -2.53
C TRP A 47 -18.82 -5.55 -3.58
N ARG A 48 -19.92 -6.17 -4.00
CA ARG A 48 -20.90 -5.55 -4.90
C ARG A 48 -21.51 -4.29 -4.30
N ASP A 49 -21.82 -4.32 -2.98
CA ASP A 49 -22.50 -3.22 -2.30
C ASP A 49 -21.55 -2.03 -2.06
N ILE A 50 -20.23 -2.29 -1.98
CA ILE A 50 -19.20 -1.23 -1.93
C ILE A 50 -19.24 -0.35 -3.19
N ARG A 51 -19.43 -0.95 -4.36
CA ARG A 51 -19.55 -0.22 -5.62
C ARG A 51 -20.76 0.73 -5.60
N ASP A 52 -21.87 0.29 -5.03
CA ASP A 52 -23.10 1.08 -4.93
C ASP A 52 -22.94 2.31 -4.02
N THR A 53 -21.93 2.31 -3.13
CA THR A 53 -21.59 3.52 -2.35
C THR A 53 -20.90 4.61 -3.17
N GLY A 54 -20.53 4.35 -4.43
CA GLY A 54 -19.80 5.26 -5.29
C GLY A 54 -18.28 5.25 -5.08
N ALA A 55 -17.74 4.27 -4.34
CA ALA A 55 -16.29 4.11 -4.17
C ALA A 55 -15.64 3.68 -5.49
N ASP A 56 -14.66 4.45 -5.97
CA ASP A 56 -13.89 4.14 -7.17
C ASP A 56 -12.65 3.29 -6.87
N ILE A 57 -12.15 3.32 -5.64
CA ILE A 57 -10.94 2.63 -5.21
C ILE A 57 -11.11 2.08 -3.80
N VAL A 58 -10.45 0.97 -3.50
CA VAL A 58 -10.42 0.36 -2.17
C VAL A 58 -8.99 0.14 -1.69
N LEU A 59 -8.80 0.00 -0.37
CA LEU A 59 -7.50 -0.22 0.26
C LEU A 59 -7.42 -1.63 0.84
N GLY A 60 -6.35 -2.34 0.52
CA GLY A 60 -5.96 -3.61 1.14
C GLY A 60 -4.75 -3.44 2.06
N ASN A 61 -4.70 -4.17 3.18
CA ASN A 61 -3.57 -4.07 4.10
C ASN A 61 -2.53 -5.16 3.82
N THR A 62 -1.37 -4.77 3.36
CA THR A 62 -0.24 -5.64 3.00
C THR A 62 0.15 -6.57 4.14
N TYR A 63 0.28 -6.06 5.37
CA TYR A 63 0.63 -6.85 6.55
C TYR A 63 -0.30 -8.06 6.75
N HIS A 64 -1.61 -7.85 6.69
CA HIS A 64 -2.58 -8.92 6.89
C HIS A 64 -2.57 -9.90 5.73
N LEU A 65 -2.57 -9.40 4.50
CA LEU A 65 -2.63 -10.22 3.29
C LEU A 65 -1.39 -11.09 3.08
N MET A 66 -0.17 -10.58 3.43
CA MET A 66 1.05 -11.37 3.33
C MET A 66 1.13 -12.46 4.39
N LEU A 67 0.57 -12.25 5.59
CA LEU A 67 0.55 -13.26 6.65
C LEU A 67 -0.54 -14.32 6.40
N ARG A 68 -1.70 -13.88 5.95
CA ARG A 68 -2.84 -14.78 5.65
C ARG A 68 -3.78 -14.14 4.63
N PRO A 69 -4.03 -14.77 3.46
CA PRO A 69 -3.64 -16.14 3.08
C PRO A 69 -2.21 -16.28 2.54
N GLY A 70 -1.45 -15.19 2.38
CA GLY A 70 -0.13 -15.14 1.77
C GLY A 70 -0.15 -14.52 0.38
N ALA A 71 0.84 -13.64 0.09
CA ALA A 71 0.88 -12.89 -1.16
C ALA A 71 1.04 -13.80 -2.39
N GLU A 72 1.87 -14.83 -2.27
CA GLU A 72 2.12 -15.82 -3.33
C GLU A 72 0.84 -16.59 -3.69
N ARG A 73 0.02 -16.93 -2.68
CA ARG A 73 -1.27 -17.59 -2.89
C ARG A 73 -2.25 -16.67 -3.60
N ILE A 74 -2.32 -15.40 -3.20
CA ILE A 74 -3.17 -14.40 -3.87
C ILE A 74 -2.71 -14.21 -5.31
N ALA A 75 -1.40 -14.15 -5.57
CA ALA A 75 -0.86 -14.07 -6.92
C ALA A 75 -1.26 -15.27 -7.79
N ALA A 76 -1.21 -16.48 -7.24
CA ALA A 76 -1.63 -17.71 -7.94
C ALA A 76 -3.14 -17.73 -8.26
N LEU A 77 -3.95 -16.99 -7.50
CA LEU A 77 -5.39 -16.81 -7.73
C LEU A 77 -5.73 -15.65 -8.68
N GLY A 78 -4.73 -14.98 -9.26
CA GLY A 78 -4.92 -13.87 -10.21
C GLY A 78 -4.86 -12.47 -9.58
N GLY A 79 -4.35 -12.33 -8.36
CA GLY A 79 -4.23 -11.08 -7.63
C GLY A 79 -5.45 -10.74 -6.78
N LEU A 80 -5.41 -9.59 -6.11
CA LEU A 80 -6.46 -9.15 -5.18
C LEU A 80 -7.80 -8.95 -5.88
N GLN A 81 -7.83 -8.41 -7.10
CA GLN A 81 -9.05 -8.16 -7.85
C GLN A 81 -9.82 -9.47 -8.08
N ALA A 82 -9.15 -10.52 -8.53
CA ALA A 82 -9.77 -11.84 -8.70
C ALA A 82 -10.15 -12.48 -7.36
N PHE A 83 -9.25 -12.40 -6.37
CA PHE A 83 -9.46 -12.96 -5.04
C PHE A 83 -10.67 -12.37 -4.31
N THR A 84 -10.91 -11.06 -4.46
CA THR A 84 -11.98 -10.33 -3.78
C THR A 84 -13.23 -10.15 -4.64
N THR A 85 -13.16 -10.43 -5.94
CA THR A 85 -14.19 -10.09 -6.94
C THR A 85 -14.44 -8.57 -7.09
N TRP A 86 -13.51 -7.75 -6.62
CA TRP A 86 -13.52 -6.31 -6.87
C TRP A 86 -12.82 -5.99 -8.18
N ASN A 87 -13.56 -5.63 -9.21
CA ASN A 87 -13.02 -5.39 -10.55
C ASN A 87 -12.55 -3.94 -10.77
N GLY A 88 -12.21 -3.23 -9.71
CA GLY A 88 -11.77 -1.84 -9.72
C GLY A 88 -10.37 -1.63 -9.18
N PRO A 89 -9.92 -0.36 -9.14
CA PRO A 89 -8.64 0.02 -8.58
C PRO A 89 -8.46 -0.40 -7.12
N MET A 90 -7.24 -0.84 -6.77
CA MET A 90 -6.83 -1.16 -5.42
C MET A 90 -5.51 -0.49 -5.06
N LEU A 91 -5.47 0.14 -3.89
CA LEU A 91 -4.24 0.55 -3.23
C LEU A 91 -3.90 -0.47 -2.14
N THR A 92 -2.64 -0.82 -1.98
CA THR A 92 -2.17 -1.52 -0.78
C THR A 92 -1.21 -0.63 -0.01
N ASP A 93 -1.35 -0.66 1.33
CA ASP A 93 -0.40 0.02 2.22
C ASP A 93 0.95 -0.70 2.27
N SER A 94 1.93 -0.12 2.96
CA SER A 94 3.26 -0.72 3.12
C SER A 94 3.32 -1.84 4.15
N GLY A 95 2.36 -1.91 5.08
CA GLY A 95 2.38 -2.75 6.27
C GLY A 95 3.13 -2.15 7.47
N GLY A 96 3.83 -1.02 7.32
CA GLY A 96 4.65 -0.40 8.38
C GLY A 96 3.85 -0.05 9.63
N PHE A 97 2.67 0.55 9.48
CA PHE A 97 1.79 0.88 10.60
C PHE A 97 1.34 -0.36 11.38
N GLN A 98 0.95 -1.44 10.70
CA GLN A 98 0.50 -2.67 11.35
C GLN A 98 1.63 -3.37 12.09
N VAL A 99 2.86 -3.33 11.57
CA VAL A 99 4.05 -3.80 12.30
C VAL A 99 4.23 -3.00 13.59
N MET A 100 4.05 -1.68 13.57
CA MET A 100 4.12 -0.83 14.76
C MET A 100 3.00 -1.13 15.75
N SER A 101 1.76 -1.31 15.28
CA SER A 101 0.57 -1.39 16.13
C SER A 101 0.25 -2.80 16.63
N LEU A 102 0.54 -3.85 15.85
CA LEU A 102 0.13 -5.23 16.12
C LEU A 102 1.28 -6.15 16.54
N ALA A 103 2.52 -5.91 16.07
CA ALA A 103 3.64 -6.76 16.43
C ALA A 103 4.11 -6.48 17.86
N LYS A 104 4.00 -7.48 18.73
CA LYS A 104 4.46 -7.37 20.14
C LYS A 104 5.97 -7.24 20.26
N ILE A 105 6.71 -7.93 19.38
CA ILE A 105 8.17 -7.94 19.32
C ILE A 105 8.56 -7.51 17.91
N ARG A 106 9.28 -6.41 17.81
CA ARG A 106 9.83 -5.91 16.55
C ARG A 106 11.22 -5.32 16.74
N LYS A 107 12.03 -5.43 15.72
CA LYS A 107 13.34 -4.80 15.64
C LYS A 107 13.45 -4.07 14.30
N VAL A 108 13.67 -2.78 14.35
CA VAL A 108 13.92 -1.94 13.18
C VAL A 108 15.42 -1.75 13.00
N THR A 109 15.91 -1.93 11.80
CA THR A 109 17.30 -1.71 11.39
C THR A 109 17.31 -0.91 10.09
N GLU A 110 18.48 -0.47 9.64
CA GLU A 110 18.61 0.16 8.31
C GLU A 110 18.14 -0.76 7.18
N HIS A 111 18.32 -2.06 7.34
CA HIS A 111 17.99 -3.05 6.30
C HIS A 111 16.49 -3.35 6.22
N ALA A 112 15.86 -3.62 7.34
CA ALA A 112 14.49 -4.14 7.40
C ALA A 112 13.87 -3.97 8.79
N VAL A 113 12.59 -4.23 8.90
CA VAL A 113 11.93 -4.52 10.17
C VAL A 113 11.72 -6.03 10.31
N THR A 114 12.19 -6.58 11.44
CA THR A 114 11.92 -7.99 11.82
C THR A 114 10.88 -7.99 12.93
N PHE A 115 9.87 -8.83 12.82
CA PHE A 115 8.80 -8.93 13.81
C PHE A 115 8.26 -10.36 13.94
N SER A 116 7.53 -10.62 15.00
CA SER A 116 6.79 -11.87 15.16
C SER A 116 5.35 -11.70 14.71
N SER A 117 4.89 -12.57 13.82
CA SER A 117 3.51 -12.63 13.36
C SER A 117 2.55 -12.76 14.55
N HIS A 118 1.50 -11.94 14.58
CA HIS A 118 0.47 -11.99 15.61
C HIS A 118 -0.45 -13.22 15.46
N ILE A 119 -0.35 -13.95 14.34
CA ILE A 119 -1.20 -15.10 14.04
C ILE A 119 -0.62 -16.37 14.67
N ASP A 120 0.69 -16.60 14.46
CA ASP A 120 1.35 -17.88 14.78
C ASP A 120 2.75 -17.71 15.43
N GLY A 121 3.18 -16.45 15.64
CA GLY A 121 4.47 -16.16 16.23
C GLY A 121 5.69 -16.32 15.30
N THR A 122 5.49 -16.74 14.05
CA THR A 122 6.56 -16.90 13.07
C THR A 122 7.33 -15.58 12.91
N LYS A 123 8.66 -15.66 12.86
CA LYS A 123 9.51 -14.50 12.56
C LYS A 123 9.39 -14.13 11.08
N VAL A 124 9.10 -12.86 10.84
CA VAL A 124 8.98 -12.27 9.50
C VAL A 124 9.95 -11.11 9.40
N GLU A 125 10.65 -11.04 8.26
CA GLU A 125 11.44 -9.88 7.88
C GLU A 125 10.75 -9.15 6.73
N LEU A 126 10.55 -7.84 6.90
CA LEU A 126 9.96 -6.98 5.90
C LEU A 126 10.96 -5.86 5.58
N SER A 127 11.63 -5.96 4.45
CA SER A 127 12.47 -4.91 3.87
C SER A 127 11.66 -4.05 2.90
N PRO A 128 12.15 -2.86 2.52
CA PRO A 128 11.52 -2.04 1.48
C PRO A 128 11.29 -2.81 0.17
N GLU A 129 12.24 -3.63 -0.23
CA GLU A 129 12.14 -4.45 -1.45
C GLU A 129 11.06 -5.53 -1.30
N ARG A 130 11.03 -6.21 -0.15
CA ARG A 130 10.01 -7.23 0.12
C ARG A 130 8.60 -6.63 0.21
N ALA A 131 8.45 -5.44 0.78
CA ALA A 131 7.17 -4.73 0.83
C ALA A 131 6.63 -4.42 -0.58
N ILE A 132 7.49 -3.99 -1.48
CA ILE A 132 7.13 -3.77 -2.90
C ILE A 132 6.83 -5.08 -3.62
N GLU A 133 7.63 -6.12 -3.39
CA GLU A 133 7.39 -7.45 -3.98
C GLU A 133 6.04 -8.02 -3.55
N VAL A 134 5.71 -7.94 -2.25
CA VAL A 134 4.42 -8.39 -1.72
C VAL A 134 3.26 -7.65 -2.40
N GLN A 135 3.32 -6.32 -2.47
CA GLN A 135 2.28 -5.52 -3.10
C GLN A 135 2.14 -5.83 -4.60
N ARG A 136 3.23 -6.15 -5.26
CA ARG A 136 3.24 -6.62 -6.65
C ARG A 136 2.56 -7.99 -6.81
N LEU A 137 2.85 -8.93 -5.92
CA LEU A 137 2.19 -10.24 -5.88
C LEU A 137 0.70 -10.10 -5.61
N LEU A 138 0.32 -9.14 -4.78
CA LEU A 138 -1.09 -8.79 -4.54
C LEU A 138 -1.78 -8.20 -5.79
N GLY A 139 -1.03 -7.64 -6.75
CA GLY A 139 -1.59 -7.02 -7.96
C GLY A 139 -2.11 -5.60 -7.72
N SER A 140 -1.53 -4.86 -6.78
CA SER A 140 -1.93 -3.50 -6.44
C SER A 140 -1.77 -2.55 -7.61
N ASP A 141 -2.75 -1.66 -7.83
CA ASP A 141 -2.63 -0.54 -8.77
C ASP A 141 -1.74 0.55 -8.23
N ILE A 142 -1.82 0.77 -6.91
CA ILE A 142 -1.03 1.75 -6.19
C ILE A 142 -0.31 1.03 -5.05
N ALA A 143 1.03 1.03 -5.08
CA ALA A 143 1.87 0.48 -4.05
C ALA A 143 2.51 1.59 -3.21
N MET A 144 2.54 1.40 -1.89
CA MET A 144 3.13 2.34 -0.95
C MET A 144 4.53 1.91 -0.52
N GLN A 145 5.41 2.88 -0.33
CA GLN A 145 6.73 2.64 0.25
C GLN A 145 6.64 2.16 1.70
N LEU A 146 7.59 1.33 2.14
CA LEU A 146 7.72 1.00 3.56
C LEU A 146 8.25 2.21 4.34
N ASP A 147 7.64 2.47 5.49
CA ASP A 147 7.97 3.56 6.41
C ASP A 147 8.13 3.05 7.85
N GLU A 148 8.87 3.79 8.66
CA GLU A 148 8.95 3.55 10.10
C GLU A 148 7.95 4.44 10.84
N CYS A 149 6.86 3.85 11.31
CA CYS A 149 5.90 4.54 12.16
C CYS A 149 6.39 4.60 13.60
N VAL A 150 6.41 5.79 14.19
CA VAL A 150 6.77 6.05 15.60
C VAL A 150 5.49 6.18 16.43
N ARG A 151 5.48 5.52 17.60
CA ARG A 151 4.37 5.68 18.55
C ARG A 151 4.51 7.01 19.28
N LEU A 152 3.47 7.81 19.27
CA LEU A 152 3.41 9.08 19.97
C LEU A 152 2.85 8.93 21.42
N PRO A 153 3.31 9.77 22.36
CA PRO A 153 4.34 10.80 22.24
C PRO A 153 5.75 10.20 22.13
N ALA A 154 6.65 10.84 21.37
CA ALA A 154 8.04 10.43 21.18
C ALA A 154 8.97 11.65 21.21
N ALA A 155 10.25 11.43 21.49
CA ALA A 155 11.25 12.49 21.44
C ALA A 155 11.49 12.94 19.99
N HIS A 156 11.76 14.24 19.79
CA HIS A 156 12.01 14.81 18.45
C HIS A 156 13.11 14.05 17.69
N ALA A 157 14.22 13.71 18.38
CA ALA A 157 15.31 12.96 17.76
C ALA A 157 14.90 11.54 17.29
N GLU A 158 13.95 10.90 17.99
CA GLU A 158 13.42 9.61 17.56
C GLU A 158 12.56 9.75 16.30
N ILE A 159 11.71 10.77 16.25
CA ILE A 159 10.87 11.08 15.08
C ILE A 159 11.76 11.42 13.87
N GLU A 160 12.77 12.26 14.07
CA GLU A 160 13.72 12.65 13.03
C GLU A 160 14.48 11.43 12.48
N ARG A 161 14.98 10.55 13.35
CA ARG A 161 15.64 9.30 12.94
C ARG A 161 14.73 8.42 12.10
N ALA A 162 13.49 8.23 12.53
CA ALA A 162 12.50 7.41 11.82
C ALA A 162 12.12 8.02 10.46
N MET A 163 11.95 9.34 10.39
CA MET A 163 11.72 10.07 9.15
C MET A 163 12.88 9.86 8.16
N GLN A 164 14.13 10.04 8.61
CA GLN A 164 15.31 9.86 7.78
C GLN A 164 15.45 8.41 7.29
N LEU A 165 15.14 7.42 8.14
CA LEU A 165 15.10 6.02 7.72
C LEU A 165 14.01 5.79 6.64
N SER A 166 12.82 6.33 6.85
CA SER A 166 11.72 6.23 5.90
C SER A 166 12.07 6.83 4.54
N ILE A 167 12.81 7.94 4.50
CA ILE A 167 13.30 8.55 3.24
C ILE A 167 14.28 7.60 2.52
N ARG A 168 15.24 7.00 3.23
CA ARG A 168 16.16 6.03 2.62
C ARG A 168 15.45 4.75 2.15
N TRP A 169 14.46 4.31 2.90
CA TRP A 169 13.60 3.19 2.50
C TRP A 169 12.73 3.51 1.29
N ALA A 170 12.29 4.78 1.14
CA ALA A 170 11.58 5.23 -0.05
C ALA A 170 12.42 5.07 -1.32
N GLU A 171 13.70 5.44 -1.28
CA GLU A 171 14.61 5.28 -2.41
C GLU A 171 14.81 3.79 -2.77
N ARG A 172 14.92 2.92 -1.78
CA ARG A 172 15.03 1.47 -1.98
C ARG A 172 13.74 0.90 -2.56
N SER A 173 12.58 1.27 -2.01
CA SER A 173 11.27 0.88 -2.53
C SER A 173 11.08 1.30 -3.98
N LYS A 174 11.46 2.54 -4.31
CA LYS A 174 11.41 3.07 -5.67
C LYS A 174 12.26 2.24 -6.62
N ARG A 175 13.52 1.96 -6.25
CA ARG A 175 14.41 1.11 -7.07
C ARG A 175 13.85 -0.29 -7.28
N ALA A 176 13.34 -0.92 -6.21
CA ALA A 176 12.72 -2.24 -6.30
C ALA A 176 11.50 -2.25 -7.23
N PHE A 177 10.69 -1.18 -7.18
CA PHE A 177 9.55 -1.01 -8.07
C PHE A 177 9.96 -0.84 -9.53
N GLU A 178 11.03 -0.08 -9.80
CA GLU A 178 11.53 0.24 -11.13
C GLU A 178 12.26 -0.93 -11.82
N THR A 179 12.96 -1.75 -11.04
CA THR A 179 13.76 -2.88 -11.55
C THR A 179 12.96 -4.16 -11.72
N ALA A 180 11.73 -4.19 -11.20
CA ALA A 180 10.90 -5.37 -11.31
C ALA A 180 10.48 -5.64 -12.77
N PRO A 181 10.54 -6.90 -13.25
CA PRO A 181 10.08 -7.25 -14.58
C PRO A 181 8.59 -6.90 -14.73
N ASP A 182 8.27 -6.40 -15.91
CA ASP A 182 7.06 -5.73 -16.32
C ASP A 182 5.77 -6.43 -15.85
N ARG A 183 5.01 -5.77 -14.98
CA ARG A 183 3.58 -5.93 -14.82
C ARG A 183 2.96 -4.54 -14.80
N LYS A 184 1.76 -4.43 -15.35
CA LYS A 184 0.95 -3.22 -15.62
C LYS A 184 0.59 -2.41 -14.36
N SER A 185 1.56 -2.08 -13.50
CA SER A 185 1.32 -1.27 -12.29
C SER A 185 1.64 0.19 -12.54
N THR A 186 0.78 1.06 -12.08
CA THR A 186 0.89 2.51 -12.18
C THR A 186 1.83 3.04 -11.10
N ARG A 187 2.84 3.84 -11.50
CA ARG A 187 3.70 4.57 -10.56
C ARG A 187 2.96 5.78 -10.00
N LEU A 188 2.77 5.81 -8.70
CA LEU A 188 2.54 7.06 -7.99
C LEU A 188 3.81 7.43 -7.22
N ASN A 189 4.40 8.56 -7.61
CA ASN A 189 5.52 9.14 -6.89
C ASN A 189 5.01 9.65 -5.54
N SER A 190 5.59 9.16 -4.45
CA SER A 190 5.31 9.59 -3.08
C SER A 190 5.85 10.99 -2.73
N SER A 191 6.16 11.82 -3.72
CA SER A 191 6.71 13.17 -3.52
C SER A 191 5.69 14.23 -3.08
N HIS A 192 4.49 13.84 -2.62
CA HIS A 192 3.47 14.74 -2.13
C HIS A 192 2.88 14.29 -0.79
N GLN A 193 3.76 13.90 0.15
CA GLN A 193 3.39 13.82 1.55
C GLN A 193 4.12 14.93 2.30
N ILE A 194 3.46 16.04 2.46
CA ILE A 194 3.51 16.95 3.61
C ILE A 194 2.09 17.33 3.95
#